data_7317a9c0305378f1469e19ac5fc05f96
#
_entry.id   7317a9c0305378f1469e19ac5fc05f96
#
_cell.length_a   1.000
_cell.length_b   1.000
_cell.length_c   1.000
_cell.angle_alpha   90.00
_cell.angle_beta   90.00
_cell.angle_gamma   90.00
#
_symmetry.space_group_name_H-M   'P 1'
#
loop_
_entity.id
_entity.type
_entity.pdbx_description
1 polymer ?
#
loop_
_entity_poly.entity_id
_entity_poly.type
_entity_poly.pdbx_seq_one_letter_code
_entity_poly.pdbx_strand_id
1 'polypeptide(L)'
;DNVRCVMLPSEYTSKASLKDAEECADALGARYDYVPIKAGRDAITDTLAPLFEGTKPDLTEENIQSRLRGLLLMAMSNKFGEMLLTTGNKSEVAVGYATIYGDMAGGYNPIKDLYKMRVFETCRWRNANHADWMMGPLGRVIPENIITKAPSAELRDDQKESDSLPD
;
A
#
# COMPACT_ATOMS: atom_id res chain seq x y z
N ASP A 1 -8.20 -19.57 -5.65
CA ASP A 1 -7.94 -18.18 -5.24
C ASP A 1 -6.68 -18.13 -4.40
N ASN A 2 -5.56 -17.72 -5.02
CA ASN A 2 -4.25 -17.74 -4.35
C ASN A 2 -3.76 -16.32 -3.99
N VAL A 3 -4.62 -15.32 -4.14
CA VAL A 3 -4.29 -13.92 -3.83
C VAL A 3 -5.21 -13.41 -2.72
N ARG A 4 -4.61 -12.82 -1.71
CA ARG A 4 -5.28 -12.17 -0.59
C ARG A 4 -4.86 -10.72 -0.53
N CYS A 5 -5.81 -9.82 -0.59
CA CYS A 5 -5.60 -8.39 -0.43
C CYS A 5 -5.92 -8.00 1.02
N VAL A 6 -5.11 -7.12 1.61
CA VAL A 6 -5.31 -6.65 2.98
C VAL A 6 -5.25 -5.13 2.99
N MET A 7 -6.35 -4.48 3.36
CA MET A 7 -6.43 -3.05 3.55
C MET A 7 -6.12 -2.69 5.01
N LEU A 8 -5.11 -1.85 5.22
CA LEU A 8 -4.60 -1.46 6.54
C LEU A 8 -4.75 0.07 6.73
N PRO A 9 -5.98 0.58 6.84
CA PRO A 9 -6.20 2.02 6.87
C PRO A 9 -5.80 2.67 8.20
N SER A 10 -5.37 3.92 8.08
CA SER A 10 -5.28 4.89 9.19
C SER A 10 -6.38 5.95 9.03
N GLU A 11 -6.40 6.95 9.91
CA GLU A 11 -7.27 8.12 9.78
C GLU A 11 -6.97 8.99 8.57
N TYR A 12 -5.75 8.90 8.02
CA TYR A 12 -5.33 9.64 6.84
C TYR A 12 -5.73 8.97 5.52
N THR A 13 -6.18 7.71 5.59
CA THR A 13 -6.58 6.96 4.40
C THR A 13 -7.88 7.52 3.83
N SER A 14 -7.83 8.02 2.60
CA SER A 14 -8.98 8.66 1.97
C SER A 14 -10.11 7.66 1.68
N LYS A 15 -11.36 8.14 1.73
CA LYS A 15 -12.52 7.32 1.35
C LYS A 15 -12.43 6.83 -0.10
N ALA A 16 -11.81 7.60 -0.98
CA ALA A 16 -11.58 7.20 -2.36
C ALA A 16 -10.64 6.01 -2.45
N SER A 17 -9.51 6.03 -1.73
CA SER A 17 -8.56 4.91 -1.69
C SER A 17 -9.18 3.63 -1.12
N LEU A 18 -10.01 3.74 -0.08
CA LEU A 18 -10.74 2.58 0.47
C LEU A 18 -11.68 1.96 -0.57
N LYS A 19 -12.49 2.80 -1.22
CA LYS A 19 -13.43 2.37 -2.24
C LYS A 19 -12.73 1.76 -3.46
N ASP A 20 -11.70 2.42 -3.96
CA ASP A 20 -10.96 1.96 -5.15
C ASP A 20 -10.28 0.60 -4.90
N ALA A 21 -9.72 0.39 -3.69
CA ALA A 21 -9.10 -0.88 -3.33
C ALA A 21 -10.13 -2.02 -3.24
N GLU A 22 -11.27 -1.78 -2.61
CA GLU A 22 -12.37 -2.74 -2.51
C GLU A 22 -12.93 -3.08 -3.88
N GLU A 23 -13.28 -2.09 -4.71
CA GLU A 23 -13.78 -2.29 -6.07
C GLU A 23 -12.79 -3.09 -6.94
N CYS A 24 -11.49 -2.83 -6.82
CA CYS A 24 -10.47 -3.56 -7.56
C CYS A 24 -10.38 -5.03 -7.10
N ALA A 25 -10.38 -5.29 -5.80
CA ALA A 25 -10.33 -6.64 -5.26
C ALA A 25 -11.58 -7.45 -5.66
N ASP A 26 -12.76 -6.84 -5.55
CA ASP A 26 -14.03 -7.46 -5.94
C ASP A 26 -14.07 -7.78 -7.44
N ALA A 27 -13.66 -6.84 -8.31
CA ALA A 27 -13.61 -7.05 -9.74
C ALA A 27 -12.66 -8.18 -10.15
N LEU A 28 -11.57 -8.38 -9.40
CA LEU A 28 -10.63 -9.47 -9.61
C LEU A 28 -11.08 -10.79 -8.96
N GLY A 29 -12.09 -10.77 -8.10
CA GLY A 29 -12.50 -11.94 -7.29
C GLY A 29 -11.46 -12.34 -6.24
N ALA A 30 -10.63 -11.39 -5.81
CA ALA A 30 -9.61 -11.63 -4.80
C ALA A 30 -10.21 -11.52 -3.39
N ARG A 31 -9.70 -12.35 -2.45
CA ARG A 31 -10.05 -12.18 -1.04
C ARG A 31 -9.59 -10.81 -0.54
N TYR A 32 -10.47 -10.09 0.15
CA TYR A 32 -10.18 -8.78 0.69
C TYR A 32 -10.47 -8.73 2.20
N ASP A 33 -9.44 -8.40 2.99
CA ASP A 33 -9.54 -8.25 4.45
C ASP A 33 -9.30 -6.78 4.83
N TYR A 34 -10.07 -6.29 5.81
CA TYR A 34 -9.98 -4.92 6.31
C TYR A 34 -9.46 -4.93 7.75
N VAL A 35 -8.26 -4.38 7.99
CA VAL A 35 -7.55 -4.41 9.26
C VAL A 35 -7.06 -3.00 9.63
N PRO A 36 -7.87 -2.19 10.35
CA PRO A 36 -7.47 -0.84 10.75
C PRO A 36 -6.24 -0.85 11.67
N ILE A 37 -5.29 0.06 11.41
CA ILE A 37 -4.05 0.13 12.21
C ILE A 37 -4.15 1.05 13.43
N LYS A 38 -5.23 1.82 13.58
CA LYS A 38 -5.35 2.89 14.58
C LYS A 38 -5.04 2.40 16.00
N ALA A 39 -5.64 1.32 16.45
CA ALA A 39 -5.46 0.82 17.81
C ALA A 39 -3.99 0.44 18.10
N GLY A 40 -3.33 -0.24 17.16
CA GLY A 40 -1.91 -0.60 17.30
C GLY A 40 -1.00 0.62 17.26
N ARG A 41 -1.28 1.59 16.37
CA ARG A 41 -0.54 2.85 16.32
C ARG A 41 -0.66 3.64 17.62
N ASP A 42 -1.88 3.80 18.14
CA ASP A 42 -2.14 4.54 19.38
C ASP A 42 -1.38 3.89 20.56
N ALA A 43 -1.42 2.56 20.67
CA ALA A 43 -0.67 1.84 21.71
C ALA A 43 0.86 2.07 21.62
N ILE A 44 1.43 2.09 20.43
CA ILE A 44 2.86 2.41 20.23
C ILE A 44 3.16 3.85 20.62
N THR A 45 2.31 4.79 20.18
CA THR A 45 2.45 6.22 20.47
C THR A 45 2.38 6.48 21.97
N ASP A 46 1.41 5.90 22.66
CA ASP A 46 1.27 6.04 24.12
C ASP A 46 2.47 5.45 24.87
N THR A 47 2.98 4.32 24.40
CA THR A 47 4.20 3.69 24.99
C THR A 47 5.43 4.58 24.88
N LEU A 48 5.56 5.30 23.76
CA LEU A 48 6.71 6.15 23.47
C LEU A 48 6.53 7.60 23.97
N ALA A 49 5.32 8.02 24.31
CA ALA A 49 5.02 9.40 24.72
C ALA A 49 5.95 9.95 25.81
N PRO A 50 6.31 9.21 26.89
CA PRO A 50 7.23 9.72 27.89
C PRO A 50 8.66 9.98 27.36
N LEU A 51 9.07 9.27 26.30
CA LEU A 51 10.39 9.43 25.68
C LEU A 51 10.41 10.57 24.66
N PHE A 52 9.23 10.94 24.11
CA PHE A 52 9.09 11.96 23.08
C PHE A 52 8.61 13.30 23.64
N GLU A 53 8.54 13.42 24.98
CA GLU A 53 8.15 14.68 25.62
C GLU A 53 9.03 15.86 25.15
N GLY A 54 8.40 16.95 24.73
CA GLY A 54 9.08 18.15 24.22
C GLY A 54 9.53 18.07 22.76
N THR A 55 9.39 16.94 22.08
CA THR A 55 9.63 16.82 20.63
C THR A 55 8.41 17.22 19.81
N LYS A 56 8.61 17.48 18.51
CA LYS A 56 7.53 17.72 17.56
C LYS A 56 7.33 16.48 16.69
N PRO A 57 6.09 16.21 16.23
CA PRO A 57 5.85 15.18 15.22
C PRO A 57 6.71 15.39 13.96
N ASP A 58 7.23 14.30 13.40
CA ASP A 58 8.05 14.28 12.18
C ASP A 58 7.84 12.96 11.40
N LEU A 59 8.83 12.54 10.65
CA LEU A 59 8.81 11.26 9.93
C LEU A 59 8.69 10.03 10.84
N THR A 60 8.87 10.17 12.15
CA THR A 60 8.76 9.06 13.11
C THR A 60 7.35 8.50 13.11
N GLU A 61 6.34 9.36 13.15
CA GLU A 61 4.93 8.97 13.18
C GLU A 61 4.48 8.32 11.86
N GLU A 62 4.98 8.82 10.73
CA GLU A 62 4.75 8.20 9.41
C GLU A 62 5.39 6.80 9.35
N ASN A 63 6.63 6.68 9.80
CA ASN A 63 7.37 5.42 9.81
C ASN A 63 6.80 4.39 10.80
N ILE A 64 6.22 4.81 11.92
CA ILE A 64 5.48 3.92 12.83
C ILE A 64 4.31 3.27 12.09
N GLN A 65 3.53 4.04 11.32
CA GLN A 65 2.40 3.49 10.56
C GLN A 65 2.86 2.47 9.51
N SER A 66 3.91 2.80 8.73
CA SER A 66 4.46 1.91 7.72
C SER A 66 4.97 0.59 8.33
N ARG A 67 5.74 0.68 9.43
CA ARG A 67 6.27 -0.51 10.12
C ARG A 67 5.20 -1.34 10.79
N LEU A 68 4.16 -0.72 11.35
CA LEU A 68 3.03 -1.44 11.91
C LEU A 68 2.28 -2.24 10.85
N ARG A 69 2.07 -1.66 9.64
CA ARG A 69 1.53 -2.41 8.50
C ARG A 69 2.40 -3.60 8.14
N GLY A 70 3.71 -3.41 8.04
CA GLY A 70 4.66 -4.49 7.78
C GLY A 70 4.59 -5.61 8.83
N LEU A 71 4.51 -5.24 10.12
CA LEU A 71 4.36 -6.20 11.22
C LEU A 71 3.08 -7.03 11.09
N LEU A 72 1.93 -6.38 10.85
CA LEU A 72 0.64 -7.06 10.73
C LEU A 72 0.62 -8.01 9.52
N LEU A 73 1.13 -7.56 8.37
CA LEU A 73 1.22 -8.40 7.17
C LEU A 73 2.16 -9.58 7.37
N MET A 74 3.32 -9.39 8.00
CA MET A 74 4.25 -10.49 8.30
C MET A 74 3.67 -11.48 9.32
N ALA A 75 2.90 -11.01 10.30
CA ALA A 75 2.20 -11.89 11.22
C ALA A 75 1.16 -12.77 10.50
N MET A 76 0.42 -12.19 9.55
CA MET A 76 -0.52 -12.94 8.70
C MET A 76 0.22 -13.93 7.79
N SER A 77 1.30 -13.50 7.14
CA SER A 77 2.17 -14.36 6.34
C SER A 77 2.63 -15.60 7.12
N ASN A 78 3.16 -15.39 8.32
CA ASN A 78 3.61 -16.48 9.18
C ASN A 78 2.47 -17.40 9.63
N LYS A 79 1.31 -16.82 9.96
CA LYS A 79 0.17 -17.58 10.48
C LYS A 79 -0.48 -18.47 9.43
N PHE A 80 -0.56 -17.98 8.19
CA PHE A 80 -1.28 -18.64 7.09
C PHE A 80 -0.36 -19.32 6.07
N GLY A 81 0.96 -19.15 6.18
CA GLY A 81 1.92 -19.69 5.21
C GLY A 81 1.85 -18.97 3.85
N GLU A 82 1.37 -17.74 3.82
CA GLU A 82 1.23 -16.92 2.62
C GLU A 82 2.49 -16.10 2.38
N MET A 83 2.95 -16.01 1.12
CA MET A 83 4.06 -15.12 0.76
C MET A 83 3.57 -13.67 0.71
N LEU A 84 4.17 -12.78 1.49
CA LEU A 84 3.90 -11.35 1.39
C LEU A 84 4.60 -10.77 0.15
N LEU A 85 3.82 -10.09 -0.69
CA LEU A 85 4.33 -9.31 -1.82
C LEU A 85 4.48 -7.84 -1.42
N THR A 86 5.61 -7.24 -1.76
CA THR A 86 5.79 -5.79 -1.69
C THR A 86 5.46 -5.15 -3.04
N THR A 87 5.08 -3.89 -3.04
CA THR A 87 4.61 -3.18 -4.24
C THR A 87 5.39 -1.89 -4.53
N GLY A 88 6.58 -1.74 -3.95
CA GLY A 88 7.48 -0.64 -4.28
C GLY A 88 7.91 -0.71 -5.74
N ASN A 89 7.71 0.36 -6.50
CA ASN A 89 8.12 0.47 -7.89
C ASN A 89 9.55 1.02 -8.02
N LYS A 90 10.09 1.01 -9.25
CA LYS A 90 11.47 1.45 -9.52
C LYS A 90 11.71 2.93 -9.20
N SER A 91 10.71 3.79 -9.39
CA SER A 91 10.85 5.23 -9.09
C SER A 91 11.04 5.45 -7.59
N GLU A 92 10.27 4.77 -6.76
CA GLU A 92 10.40 4.81 -5.29
C GLU A 92 11.75 4.24 -4.82
N VAL A 93 12.11 3.07 -5.33
CA VAL A 93 13.39 2.40 -4.97
C VAL A 93 14.60 3.25 -5.36
N ALA A 94 14.57 3.89 -6.54
CA ALA A 94 15.69 4.67 -7.05
C ALA A 94 16.05 5.89 -6.18
N VAL A 95 15.08 6.47 -5.49
CA VAL A 95 15.28 7.65 -4.62
C VAL A 95 15.22 7.30 -3.13
N GLY A 96 15.03 6.02 -2.80
CA GLY A 96 14.91 5.58 -1.40
C GLY A 96 13.61 6.00 -0.73
N TYR A 97 12.54 6.22 -1.48
CA TYR A 97 11.21 6.53 -0.94
C TYR A 97 10.54 5.24 -0.43
N ALA A 98 11.02 4.78 0.70
CA ALA A 98 10.54 3.56 1.34
C ALA A 98 10.93 3.55 2.82
N THR A 99 10.13 2.90 3.65
CA THR A 99 10.41 2.70 5.07
C THR A 99 10.97 1.31 5.27
N ILE A 100 12.23 1.24 5.76
CA ILE A 100 12.85 -0.04 6.11
C ILE A 100 12.02 -0.77 7.18
N TYR A 101 11.80 -2.07 6.98
CA TYR A 101 10.90 -2.92 7.80
C TYR A 101 9.42 -2.49 7.79
N GLY A 102 9.03 -1.56 6.92
CA GLY A 102 7.65 -1.12 6.69
C GLY A 102 7.11 -1.65 5.37
N ASP A 103 6.91 -0.77 4.41
CA ASP A 103 6.43 -1.09 3.05
C ASP A 103 7.40 -1.95 2.23
N MET A 104 8.67 -2.05 2.65
CA MET A 104 9.66 -2.98 2.07
C MET A 104 9.57 -4.41 2.64
N ALA A 105 8.74 -4.66 3.68
CA ALA A 105 8.61 -5.99 4.26
C ALA A 105 7.90 -6.93 3.30
N GLY A 106 8.55 -8.03 2.93
CA GLY A 106 7.98 -9.07 2.06
C GLY A 106 9.01 -9.98 1.43
N GLY A 107 8.53 -11.09 0.84
CA GLY A 107 9.38 -12.11 0.22
C GLY A 107 9.67 -11.87 -1.26
N TYR A 108 8.83 -11.07 -1.95
CA TYR A 108 8.99 -10.79 -3.38
C TYR A 108 8.37 -9.45 -3.76
N ASN A 109 9.02 -8.73 -4.67
CA ASN A 109 8.52 -7.47 -5.23
C ASN A 109 8.35 -7.60 -6.76
N PRO A 110 7.13 -7.82 -7.27
CA PRO A 110 6.88 -8.10 -8.69
C PRO A 110 7.07 -6.88 -9.60
N ILE A 111 6.98 -5.65 -9.08
CA ILE A 111 7.03 -4.41 -9.88
C ILE A 111 8.28 -3.56 -9.62
N LYS A 112 9.27 -4.08 -8.91
CA LYS A 112 10.50 -3.34 -8.53
C LYS A 112 11.29 -2.77 -9.70
N ASP A 113 11.16 -3.37 -10.88
CA ASP A 113 11.88 -2.96 -12.10
C ASP A 113 11.03 -2.05 -13.02
N LEU A 114 9.77 -1.77 -12.65
CA LEU A 114 8.89 -0.90 -13.41
C LEU A 114 8.89 0.52 -12.82
N TYR A 115 9.13 1.52 -13.66
CA TYR A 115 8.84 2.91 -13.30
C TYR A 115 7.35 3.13 -13.08
N LYS A 116 6.97 4.10 -12.24
CA LYS A 116 5.57 4.42 -11.89
C LYS A 116 4.67 4.53 -13.12
N MET A 117 5.13 5.25 -14.14
CA MET A 117 4.36 5.41 -15.39
C MET A 117 4.13 4.07 -16.11
N ARG A 118 5.10 3.14 -16.06
CA ARG A 118 4.94 1.79 -16.62
C ARG A 118 3.94 0.95 -15.84
N VAL A 119 3.85 1.15 -14.52
CA VAL A 119 2.80 0.50 -13.72
C VAL A 119 1.42 0.98 -14.19
N PHE A 120 1.22 2.29 -14.39
CA PHE A 120 -0.04 2.81 -14.93
C PHE A 120 -0.36 2.31 -16.34
N GLU A 121 0.64 2.23 -17.22
CA GLU A 121 0.46 1.63 -18.56
C GLU A 121 0.03 0.16 -18.47
N THR A 122 0.62 -0.61 -17.55
CA THR A 122 0.25 -2.00 -17.30
C THR A 122 -1.20 -2.11 -16.79
N CYS A 123 -1.63 -1.21 -15.92
CA CYS A 123 -3.01 -1.14 -15.46
C CYS A 123 -3.99 -0.86 -16.61
N ARG A 124 -3.69 0.13 -17.46
CA ARG A 124 -4.49 0.43 -18.67
C ARG A 124 -4.53 -0.75 -19.63
N TRP A 125 -3.36 -1.37 -19.84
CA TRP A 125 -3.28 -2.56 -20.70
C TRP A 125 -4.17 -3.70 -20.14
N ARG A 126 -4.12 -3.97 -18.82
CA ARG A 126 -4.99 -4.99 -18.19
C ARG A 126 -6.47 -4.68 -18.38
N ASN A 127 -6.89 -3.43 -18.24
CA ASN A 127 -8.27 -3.02 -18.45
C ASN A 127 -8.74 -3.18 -19.91
N ALA A 128 -7.82 -3.12 -20.87
CA ALA A 128 -8.12 -3.28 -22.30
C ALA A 128 -7.91 -4.71 -22.81
N ASN A 129 -7.24 -5.58 -22.07
CA ASN A 129 -6.86 -6.92 -22.50
C ASN A 129 -7.18 -7.96 -21.43
N HIS A 130 -7.50 -9.17 -21.90
CA HIS A 130 -7.76 -10.31 -21.04
C HIS A 130 -7.20 -11.60 -21.68
N ALA A 131 -6.71 -12.48 -20.84
CA ALA A 131 -6.33 -13.86 -21.21
C ALA A 131 -6.86 -14.81 -20.13
N ASP A 132 -7.07 -16.06 -20.48
CA ASP A 132 -7.72 -17.07 -19.63
C ASP A 132 -7.03 -17.33 -18.28
N TRP A 133 -5.74 -17.00 -18.18
CA TRP A 133 -4.96 -17.11 -16.95
C TRP A 133 -5.05 -15.88 -16.04
N MET A 134 -5.67 -14.78 -16.50
CA MET A 134 -5.81 -13.54 -15.73
C MET A 134 -7.03 -13.61 -14.81
N MET A 135 -6.87 -13.12 -13.59
CA MET A 135 -8.00 -12.96 -12.66
C MET A 135 -8.95 -11.86 -13.14
N GLY A 136 -10.24 -12.02 -12.78
CA GLY A 136 -11.31 -11.08 -13.13
C GLY A 136 -11.77 -11.21 -14.59
N PRO A 137 -12.83 -10.51 -14.96
CA PRO A 137 -13.42 -10.57 -16.30
C PRO A 137 -12.61 -9.76 -17.33
N LEU A 138 -13.00 -9.90 -18.58
CA LEU A 138 -12.65 -8.94 -19.64
C LEU A 138 -13.22 -7.56 -19.31
N GLY A 139 -12.46 -6.50 -19.60
CA GLY A 139 -12.82 -5.12 -19.37
C GLY A 139 -12.19 -4.53 -18.11
N ARG A 140 -12.77 -3.43 -17.64
CA ARG A 140 -12.20 -2.67 -16.53
C ARG A 140 -12.31 -3.41 -15.19
N VAL A 141 -11.18 -3.82 -14.65
CA VAL A 141 -11.04 -4.40 -13.30
C VAL A 141 -10.28 -3.48 -12.35
N ILE A 142 -9.47 -2.57 -12.89
CA ILE A 142 -8.75 -1.56 -12.12
C ILE A 142 -9.50 -0.24 -12.25
N PRO A 143 -10.04 0.33 -11.14
CA PRO A 143 -10.73 1.62 -11.17
C PRO A 143 -9.87 2.72 -11.81
N GLU A 144 -10.49 3.55 -12.65
CA GLU A 144 -9.78 4.62 -13.37
C GLU A 144 -9.11 5.61 -12.42
N ASN A 145 -9.73 5.84 -11.27
CA ASN A 145 -9.19 6.73 -10.25
C ASN A 145 -7.81 6.28 -9.72
N ILE A 146 -7.55 4.96 -9.63
CA ILE A 146 -6.23 4.42 -9.25
C ILE A 146 -5.14 4.85 -10.26
N ILE A 147 -5.52 4.97 -11.54
CA ILE A 147 -4.59 5.28 -12.64
C ILE A 147 -4.38 6.80 -12.79
N THR A 148 -5.39 7.60 -12.44
CA THR A 148 -5.40 9.05 -12.72
C THR A 148 -5.21 9.93 -11.49
N LYS A 149 -5.51 9.40 -10.28
CA LYS A 149 -5.30 10.11 -9.02
C LYS A 149 -3.81 10.41 -8.83
N ALA A 150 -3.48 11.61 -8.37
CA ALA A 150 -2.13 11.93 -7.94
C ALA A 150 -1.69 10.98 -6.81
N PRO A 151 -0.52 10.33 -6.93
CA PRO A 151 -0.03 9.43 -5.90
C PRO A 151 0.17 10.11 -4.56
N SER A 152 -0.18 9.41 -3.46
CA SER A 152 0.05 9.85 -2.10
C SER A 152 0.22 8.64 -1.18
N ALA A 153 1.15 8.72 -0.24
CA ALA A 153 1.33 7.69 0.79
C ALA A 153 0.23 7.71 1.86
N GLU A 154 -0.54 8.78 1.96
CA GLU A 154 -1.65 8.96 2.92
C GLU A 154 -1.25 8.63 4.40
N LEU A 155 -0.06 9.09 4.80
CA LEU A 155 0.49 8.90 6.16
C LEU A 155 0.31 10.14 7.04
N ARG A 156 -0.04 11.28 6.43
CA ARG A 156 -0.36 12.57 7.07
C ARG A 156 -1.34 13.36 6.19
N ASP A 157 -1.90 14.44 6.75
CA ASP A 157 -2.80 15.33 6.02
C ASP A 157 -2.10 15.96 4.80
N ASP A 158 -2.83 16.08 3.68
CA ASP A 158 -2.42 16.74 2.44
C ASP A 158 -1.11 16.24 1.79
N GLN A 159 -0.67 15.04 2.13
CA GLN A 159 0.55 14.44 1.59
C GLN A 159 0.42 14.11 0.09
N LYS A 160 1.46 14.46 -0.69
CA LYS A 160 1.62 14.09 -2.10
C LYS A 160 2.99 13.44 -2.30
N GLU A 161 3.07 12.41 -3.16
CA GLU A 161 4.36 11.80 -3.52
C GLU A 161 5.27 12.78 -4.25
N SER A 162 4.72 13.69 -5.06
CA SER A 162 5.47 14.76 -5.73
C SER A 162 6.25 15.67 -4.78
N ASP A 163 5.93 15.66 -3.48
CA ASP A 163 6.68 16.41 -2.47
C ASP A 163 8.06 15.78 -2.20
N SER A 164 8.24 14.51 -2.58
CA SER A 164 9.44 13.71 -2.28
C SER A 164 10.03 13.00 -3.51
N LEU A 165 9.25 12.79 -4.56
CA LEU A 165 9.68 12.12 -5.79
C LEU A 165 9.77 13.13 -6.95
N PRO A 166 10.90 13.20 -7.65
CA PRO A 166 10.94 13.90 -8.94
C PRO A 166 10.07 13.13 -9.95
N ASP A 167 9.37 13.85 -10.81
CA ASP A 167 8.57 13.30 -11.91
C ASP A 167 9.42 12.51 -12.93
#